data_682c22cf239b9680a075796c020725c5
#
_entry.id   682c22cf239b9680a075796c020725c5
#
_cell.length_a   1.000
_cell.length_b   1.000
_cell.length_c   1.000
_cell.angle_alpha   90.00
_cell.angle_beta   90.00
_cell.angle_gamma   90.00
#
_symmetry.space_group_name_H-M   'P 1'
#
loop_
_entity.id
_entity.type
_entity.pdbx_description
1 polymer ?
#
loop_
_entity_poly.entity_id
_entity_poly.type
_entity_poly.pdbx_seq_one_letter_code
_entity_poly.pdbx_strand_id
1 'polypeptide(L)'
;MLIVSGIAMTACCSNSSNENKSCCDAADSSKCCAAEAPATYEIAYSTADSIALLPPSNLKGATLSDALKNRRTVRSFDPNKQISDQQVSDLLWCALGKNREDGKRTAPTARNAQEIELYLYTKSAIYHYQAASHSLKLVKAGNFVEKAGKGGFYLVAPMALTIVADFDKMADFDEEGKQFYSATDAGFVSQNIYLFASAEGLATVTCGSIDRPAILELFGLTNAKAILSHPIGYEMVEE
;
A
#
# COMPACT_ATOMS: atom_id res chain seq x y z
N MET A 1 30.39 -25.78 45.00
CA MET A 1 30.43 -26.40 43.66
C MET A 1 29.10 -27.10 43.45
N LEU A 2 28.10 -26.40 43.02
CA LEU A 2 26.76 -26.90 42.78
C LEU A 2 26.35 -26.50 41.38
N ILE A 3 26.17 -27.49 40.52
CA ILE A 3 25.74 -27.42 39.13
C ILE A 3 24.21 -27.39 39.18
N VAL A 4 23.61 -26.32 38.66
CA VAL A 4 22.16 -26.26 38.45
C VAL A 4 21.88 -26.50 36.98
N SER A 5 21.30 -27.64 36.69
CA SER A 5 20.84 -28.11 35.41
C SER A 5 19.51 -27.44 35.07
N GLY A 6 19.46 -26.65 34.00
CA GLY A 6 18.24 -26.05 33.49
C GLY A 6 17.43 -27.09 32.69
N ILE A 7 16.20 -27.32 33.09
CA ILE A 7 15.23 -28.19 32.42
C ILE A 7 14.45 -27.30 31.43
N ALA A 8 14.61 -27.57 30.15
CA ALA A 8 13.72 -27.01 29.12
C ALA A 8 12.37 -27.73 29.16
N MET A 9 11.31 -27.00 29.48
CA MET A 9 9.95 -27.52 29.36
C MET A 9 9.45 -27.40 27.94
N THR A 10 9.37 -28.54 27.29
CA THR A 10 8.66 -28.72 26.01
C THR A 10 7.16 -28.86 26.34
N ALA A 11 6.37 -27.88 26.03
CA ALA A 11 4.90 -27.99 26.12
C ALA A 11 4.41 -28.71 24.86
N CYS A 12 4.10 -30.00 25.01
CA CYS A 12 3.33 -30.76 24.03
C CYS A 12 1.84 -30.49 24.23
N CYS A 13 1.16 -30.30 23.13
CA CYS A 13 -0.30 -30.22 23.04
C CYS A 13 -0.97 -31.44 23.68
N SER A 14 -1.84 -31.23 24.63
CA SER A 14 -2.78 -32.24 25.09
C SER A 14 -4.19 -31.70 25.16
N ASN A 15 -5.05 -32.36 24.41
CA ASN A 15 -6.49 -32.61 24.60
C ASN A 15 -7.52 -31.55 24.20
N SER A 16 -8.19 -31.77 23.08
CA SER A 16 -9.61 -32.11 23.11
C SER A 16 -10.04 -32.80 21.80
N SER A 17 -10.81 -33.86 22.00
CA SER A 17 -11.42 -34.72 21.02
C SER A 17 -12.22 -33.98 19.96
N ASN A 18 -11.79 -34.00 18.70
CA ASN A 18 -12.67 -34.32 17.57
C ASN A 18 -11.84 -34.70 16.33
N GLU A 19 -12.24 -35.80 15.74
CA GLU A 19 -11.58 -36.41 14.60
C GLU A 19 -11.64 -35.52 13.37
N ASN A 20 -10.47 -35.13 12.83
CA ASN A 20 -10.21 -35.21 11.39
C ASN A 20 -8.72 -35.05 11.07
N LYS A 21 -8.15 -36.20 10.73
CA LYS A 21 -7.03 -36.46 9.84
C LYS A 21 -5.84 -35.50 9.80
N SER A 22 -4.78 -35.95 10.44
CA SER A 22 -3.48 -36.31 9.81
C SER A 22 -2.98 -35.35 8.73
N CYS A 23 -2.13 -34.44 9.14
CA CYS A 23 -1.11 -33.82 8.28
C CYS A 23 0.24 -33.87 9.02
N CYS A 24 0.77 -35.06 9.26
CA CYS A 24 2.17 -35.24 9.69
C CYS A 24 2.59 -36.63 9.24
N ASP A 25 2.85 -36.80 7.95
CA ASP A 25 3.73 -37.88 7.49
C ASP A 25 5.18 -37.41 7.59
N ALA A 26 5.92 -38.14 8.38
CA ALA A 26 7.28 -37.88 8.77
C ALA A 26 8.23 -37.94 7.57
N ALA A 27 8.85 -36.81 7.23
CA ALA A 27 10.22 -36.77 6.69
C ALA A 27 10.80 -35.34 6.61
N ASP A 28 10.03 -34.24 6.91
CA ASP A 28 10.62 -32.90 6.91
C ASP A 28 10.02 -32.03 8.03
N SER A 29 10.70 -32.00 9.16
CA SER A 29 10.32 -31.19 10.33
C SER A 29 10.54 -29.69 10.15
N SER A 30 10.92 -29.21 8.96
CA SER A 30 11.13 -27.80 8.64
C SER A 30 9.88 -27.09 8.11
N LYS A 31 8.76 -27.83 7.90
CA LYS A 31 7.48 -27.30 7.41
C LYS A 31 6.38 -27.27 8.47
N CYS A 32 6.71 -27.23 9.75
CA CYS A 32 5.71 -26.89 10.76
C CYS A 32 5.25 -25.44 10.54
N CYS A 33 3.98 -25.30 10.24
CA CYS A 33 3.19 -24.09 10.13
C CYS A 33 3.79 -22.92 10.91
N ALA A 34 4.52 -22.04 10.24
CA ALA A 34 4.71 -20.70 10.74
C ALA A 34 3.32 -20.08 10.75
N ALA A 35 2.69 -20.00 11.92
CA ALA A 35 1.48 -19.22 12.11
C ALA A 35 1.84 -17.80 11.65
N GLU A 36 1.16 -17.31 10.60
CA GLU A 36 1.31 -15.92 10.20
C GLU A 36 1.01 -15.08 11.43
N ALA A 37 1.91 -14.15 11.75
CA ALA A 37 1.67 -13.19 12.82
C ALA A 37 0.34 -12.48 12.52
N PRO A 38 -0.49 -12.22 13.55
CA PRO A 38 -1.77 -11.55 13.34
C PRO A 38 -1.51 -10.22 12.63
N ALA A 39 -2.31 -9.92 11.59
CA ALA A 39 -2.18 -8.68 10.84
C ALA A 39 -2.36 -7.49 11.79
N THR A 40 -1.45 -6.52 11.71
CA THR A 40 -1.58 -5.24 12.41
C THR A 40 -2.31 -4.23 11.52
N TYR A 41 -2.98 -3.26 12.13
CA TYR A 41 -3.76 -2.21 11.47
C TYR A 41 -3.45 -0.83 12.05
N GLU A 42 -2.25 -0.66 12.59
CA GLU A 42 -1.85 0.57 13.29
C GLU A 42 -1.81 1.78 12.35
N ILE A 43 -1.37 1.60 11.10
CA ILE A 43 -1.30 2.68 10.11
C ILE A 43 -2.68 3.31 9.88
N ALA A 44 -3.74 2.50 9.85
CA ALA A 44 -5.10 2.98 9.58
C ALA A 44 -5.59 4.03 10.59
N TYR A 45 -5.08 3.97 11.82
CA TYR A 45 -5.54 4.81 12.94
C TYR A 45 -4.44 5.67 13.56
N SER A 46 -3.23 5.65 13.02
CA SER A 46 -2.10 6.44 13.50
C SER A 46 -2.25 7.92 13.15
N THR A 47 -1.72 8.77 14.03
CA THR A 47 -1.47 10.19 13.77
C THR A 47 -0.02 10.56 14.10
N ALA A 48 0.88 9.59 14.17
CA ALA A 48 2.30 9.81 14.44
C ALA A 48 2.95 10.66 13.32
N ASP A 49 3.87 11.54 13.68
CA ASP A 49 4.57 12.42 12.74
C ASP A 49 5.33 11.65 11.65
N SER A 50 5.82 10.46 11.98
CA SER A 50 6.48 9.56 11.04
C SER A 50 6.24 8.10 11.44
N ILE A 51 6.05 7.25 10.43
CA ILE A 51 5.87 5.80 10.58
C ILE A 51 6.89 5.11 9.70
N ALA A 52 7.78 4.30 10.29
CA ALA A 52 8.61 3.37 9.52
C ALA A 52 7.72 2.24 9.01
N LEU A 53 7.73 1.99 7.70
CA LEU A 53 6.98 0.90 7.11
C LEU A 53 7.70 -0.43 7.33
N LEU A 54 6.94 -1.51 7.32
CA LEU A 54 7.49 -2.86 7.35
C LEU A 54 8.33 -3.08 6.09
N PRO A 55 9.40 -3.89 6.14
CA PRO A 55 10.14 -4.25 4.94
C PRO A 55 9.19 -4.85 3.89
N PRO A 56 9.40 -4.57 2.60
CA PRO A 56 8.60 -5.18 1.54
C PRO A 56 8.65 -6.70 1.66
N SER A 57 7.49 -7.34 1.68
CA SER A 57 7.41 -8.78 1.78
C SER A 57 7.81 -9.45 0.44
N ASN A 58 8.16 -10.74 0.51
CA ASN A 58 8.17 -11.56 -0.69
C ASN A 58 6.71 -11.76 -1.09
N LEU A 59 6.19 -10.89 -1.95
CA LEU A 59 4.82 -10.95 -2.43
C LEU A 59 4.48 -12.40 -2.83
N LYS A 60 3.73 -13.08 -1.97
CA LYS A 60 3.30 -14.47 -2.19
C LYS A 60 2.04 -14.54 -3.05
N GLY A 61 1.58 -13.37 -3.49
CA GLY A 61 0.37 -13.21 -4.25
C GLY A 61 0.41 -13.88 -5.62
N ALA A 62 -0.57 -13.59 -6.43
CA ALA A 62 -0.70 -14.12 -7.77
C ALA A 62 0.53 -13.82 -8.63
N THR A 63 0.82 -14.69 -9.60
CA THR A 63 1.85 -14.40 -10.59
C THR A 63 1.51 -13.11 -11.37
N LEU A 64 2.50 -12.50 -12.02
CA LEU A 64 2.23 -11.35 -12.89
C LEU A 64 1.16 -11.66 -13.95
N SER A 65 1.15 -12.89 -14.48
CA SER A 65 0.13 -13.33 -15.43
C SER A 65 -1.26 -13.33 -14.79
N ASP A 66 -1.39 -13.85 -13.57
CA ASP A 66 -2.67 -13.87 -12.87
C ASP A 66 -3.12 -12.46 -12.48
N ALA A 67 -2.20 -11.61 -12.02
CA ALA A 67 -2.47 -10.22 -11.70
C ALA A 67 -3.01 -9.45 -12.92
N LEU A 68 -2.38 -9.61 -14.10
CA LEU A 68 -2.82 -9.02 -15.35
C LEU A 68 -4.20 -9.56 -15.79
N LYS A 69 -4.40 -10.87 -15.67
CA LYS A 69 -5.67 -11.54 -16.05
C LYS A 69 -6.84 -11.10 -15.19
N ASN A 70 -6.61 -10.91 -13.89
CA ASN A 70 -7.66 -10.61 -12.91
C ASN A 70 -7.81 -9.10 -12.66
N ARG A 71 -6.86 -8.25 -13.11
CA ARG A 71 -6.92 -6.80 -12.93
C ARG A 71 -8.22 -6.23 -13.48
N ARG A 72 -9.00 -5.61 -12.65
CA ARG A 72 -10.25 -4.94 -13.01
C ARG A 72 -10.45 -3.65 -12.21
N THR A 73 -11.38 -2.83 -12.65
CA THR A 73 -11.84 -1.66 -11.90
C THR A 73 -13.00 -2.07 -11.00
N VAL A 74 -12.84 -1.83 -9.70
CA VAL A 74 -13.86 -2.12 -8.68
C VAL A 74 -14.20 -0.83 -7.94
N ARG A 75 -15.49 -0.55 -7.77
CA ARG A 75 -16.02 0.66 -7.12
C ARG A 75 -16.90 0.36 -5.90
N SER A 76 -16.93 -0.90 -5.49
CA SER A 76 -17.65 -1.37 -4.31
C SER A 76 -16.64 -1.79 -3.26
N PHE A 77 -16.72 -1.23 -2.06
CA PHE A 77 -15.76 -1.45 -0.98
C PHE A 77 -16.47 -1.93 0.28
N ASP A 78 -15.89 -2.93 0.94
CA ASP A 78 -16.34 -3.39 2.25
C ASP A 78 -15.78 -2.46 3.35
N PRO A 79 -16.61 -1.66 4.01
CA PRO A 79 -16.17 -0.73 5.04
C PRO A 79 -15.69 -1.42 6.32
N ASN A 80 -16.00 -2.71 6.48
CA ASN A 80 -15.70 -3.49 7.69
C ASN A 80 -14.35 -4.22 7.59
N LYS A 81 -13.82 -4.40 6.36
CA LYS A 81 -12.53 -5.04 6.15
C LYS A 81 -11.41 -4.00 6.11
N GLN A 82 -10.39 -4.20 6.94
CA GLN A 82 -9.21 -3.35 7.01
C GLN A 82 -8.07 -3.93 6.16
N ILE A 83 -7.24 -3.04 5.62
CA ILE A 83 -6.00 -3.40 4.92
C ILE A 83 -4.91 -3.47 5.99
N SER A 84 -4.14 -4.56 6.03
CA SER A 84 -3.08 -4.74 7.02
C SER A 84 -1.91 -3.79 6.77
N ASP A 85 -1.12 -3.51 7.81
CA ASP A 85 0.06 -2.64 7.72
C ASP A 85 1.09 -3.20 6.72
N GLN A 86 1.23 -4.53 6.63
CA GLN A 86 2.08 -5.16 5.63
C GLN A 86 1.56 -4.91 4.20
N GLN A 87 0.26 -5.04 3.97
CA GLN A 87 -0.32 -4.75 2.65
C GLN A 87 -0.19 -3.27 2.28
N VAL A 88 -0.33 -2.35 3.24
CA VAL A 88 -0.08 -0.92 3.00
C VAL A 88 1.38 -0.67 2.64
N SER A 89 2.31 -1.29 3.37
CA SER A 89 3.74 -1.20 3.09
C SER A 89 4.07 -1.72 1.69
N ASP A 90 3.62 -2.92 1.36
CA ASP A 90 3.87 -3.57 0.07
C ASP A 90 3.23 -2.79 -1.09
N LEU A 91 2.02 -2.27 -0.91
CA LEU A 91 1.33 -1.42 -1.89
C LEU A 91 2.16 -0.19 -2.25
N LEU A 92 2.64 0.54 -1.23
CA LEU A 92 3.43 1.75 -1.44
C LEU A 92 4.76 1.46 -2.09
N TRP A 93 5.42 0.36 -1.67
CA TRP A 93 6.66 -0.07 -2.29
C TRP A 93 6.46 -0.51 -3.74
N CYS A 94 5.46 -1.33 -4.03
CA CYS A 94 5.14 -1.75 -5.40
C CYS A 94 4.81 -0.56 -6.30
N ALA A 95 4.07 0.41 -5.78
CA ALA A 95 3.66 1.59 -6.55
C ALA A 95 4.85 2.49 -6.91
N LEU A 96 5.72 2.80 -5.93
CA LEU A 96 6.74 3.85 -6.11
C LEU A 96 8.01 3.63 -5.25
N GLY A 97 8.22 2.44 -4.68
CA GLY A 97 9.34 2.17 -3.78
C GLY A 97 10.70 2.17 -4.47
N LYS A 98 11.74 2.43 -3.69
CA LYS A 98 13.13 2.25 -4.14
C LYS A 98 13.42 0.75 -4.27
N ASN A 99 13.84 0.30 -5.45
CA ASN A 99 14.11 -1.11 -5.74
C ASN A 99 15.56 -1.41 -6.14
N ARG A 100 16.44 -0.39 -6.13
CA ARG A 100 17.85 -0.48 -6.52
C ARG A 100 18.70 0.43 -5.68
N GLU A 101 19.99 0.08 -5.54
CA GLU A 101 20.95 0.86 -4.74
C GLU A 101 21.18 2.27 -5.29
N ASP A 102 21.10 2.44 -6.62
CA ASP A 102 21.23 3.74 -7.30
C ASP A 102 20.05 4.71 -7.08
N GLY A 103 19.11 4.33 -6.20
CA GLY A 103 17.97 5.16 -5.80
C GLY A 103 16.79 5.17 -6.76
N LYS A 104 16.85 4.41 -7.86
CA LYS A 104 15.73 4.29 -8.79
C LYS A 104 14.58 3.49 -8.19
N ARG A 105 13.38 3.71 -8.73
CA ARG A 105 12.12 3.25 -8.18
C ARG A 105 11.51 2.11 -9.00
N THR A 106 10.47 1.49 -8.47
CA THR A 106 9.67 0.45 -9.15
C THR A 106 8.98 0.98 -10.40
N ALA A 107 8.56 2.25 -10.41
CA ALA A 107 8.05 2.94 -11.59
C ALA A 107 9.16 3.80 -12.22
N PRO A 108 9.29 3.82 -13.57
CA PRO A 108 10.21 4.72 -14.25
C PRO A 108 9.66 6.15 -14.23
N THR A 109 10.55 7.15 -14.39
CA THR A 109 10.19 8.53 -14.66
C THR A 109 11.07 9.11 -15.77
N ALA A 110 10.52 10.05 -16.55
CA ALA A 110 11.24 10.71 -17.62
C ALA A 110 12.51 11.37 -17.07
N ARG A 111 13.66 11.13 -17.71
CA ARG A 111 14.99 11.63 -17.29
C ARG A 111 15.34 11.34 -15.83
N ASN A 112 14.66 10.38 -15.19
CA ASN A 112 14.79 10.07 -13.76
C ASN A 112 14.51 11.29 -12.86
N ALA A 113 13.55 12.12 -13.24
CA ALA A 113 13.15 13.31 -12.46
C ALA A 113 12.56 12.94 -11.09
N GLN A 114 11.97 11.76 -10.99
CA GLN A 114 11.33 11.25 -9.76
C GLN A 114 10.33 12.24 -9.15
N GLU A 115 9.60 12.92 -10.00
CA GLU A 115 8.65 13.97 -9.66
C GLU A 115 7.37 13.40 -9.04
N ILE A 116 7.07 12.11 -9.30
CA ILE A 116 5.85 11.48 -8.77
C ILE A 116 6.00 11.21 -7.28
N GLU A 117 5.00 11.68 -6.54
CA GLU A 117 4.84 11.53 -5.09
C GLU A 117 3.51 10.85 -4.78
N LEU A 118 3.47 10.07 -3.67
CA LEU A 118 2.25 9.40 -3.20
C LEU A 118 1.80 9.96 -1.85
N TYR A 119 0.52 10.26 -1.77
CA TYR A 119 -0.15 10.67 -0.53
C TYR A 119 -1.18 9.63 -0.15
N LEU A 120 -1.00 9.03 1.03
CA LEU A 120 -1.89 8.03 1.61
C LEU A 120 -2.89 8.70 2.54
N TYR A 121 -4.17 8.49 2.30
CA TYR A 121 -5.25 8.86 3.20
C TYR A 121 -5.68 7.63 4.00
N THR A 122 -5.71 7.79 5.30
CA THR A 122 -6.23 6.81 6.25
C THR A 122 -7.45 7.35 6.99
N LYS A 123 -8.04 6.56 7.88
CA LYS A 123 -9.14 7.02 8.74
C LYS A 123 -8.72 8.09 9.76
N SER A 124 -7.41 8.28 9.99
CA SER A 124 -6.89 9.18 11.02
C SER A 124 -5.97 10.26 10.50
N ALA A 125 -5.41 10.13 9.31
CA ALA A 125 -4.44 11.09 8.79
C ALA A 125 -4.24 11.03 7.27
N ILE A 126 -3.54 12.03 6.75
CA ILE A 126 -2.90 12.01 5.44
C ILE A 126 -1.40 11.91 5.68
N TYR A 127 -0.76 11.01 4.95
CA TYR A 127 0.68 10.80 4.96
C TYR A 127 1.28 10.98 3.58
N HIS A 128 2.48 11.55 3.54
CA HIS A 128 3.34 11.54 2.36
C HIS A 128 4.29 10.35 2.42
N TYR A 129 4.31 9.51 1.38
CA TYR A 129 5.20 8.36 1.30
C TYR A 129 6.63 8.79 0.92
N GLN A 130 7.59 8.46 1.76
CA GLN A 130 9.01 8.71 1.58
C GLN A 130 9.68 7.48 0.97
N ALA A 131 9.76 7.42 -0.37
CA ALA A 131 10.26 6.23 -1.07
C ALA A 131 11.72 5.88 -0.72
N ALA A 132 12.57 6.89 -0.44
CA ALA A 132 13.99 6.69 -0.11
C ALA A 132 14.20 5.97 1.22
N SER A 133 13.38 6.26 2.23
CA SER A 133 13.45 5.68 3.59
C SER A 133 12.37 4.63 3.85
N HIS A 134 11.49 4.37 2.89
CA HIS A 134 10.33 3.50 3.04
C HIS A 134 9.55 3.80 4.31
N SER A 135 9.08 5.03 4.41
CA SER A 135 8.35 5.53 5.58
C SER A 135 7.22 6.46 5.18
N LEU A 136 6.35 6.75 6.12
CA LEU A 136 5.28 7.72 6.00
C LEU A 136 5.61 8.95 6.83
N LYS A 137 5.43 10.14 6.28
CA LYS A 137 5.53 11.43 6.97
C LYS A 137 4.15 12.06 7.08
N LEU A 138 3.74 12.42 8.30
CA LEU A 138 2.46 13.07 8.54
C LEU A 138 2.35 14.39 7.76
N VAL A 139 1.26 14.55 7.04
CA VAL A 139 0.86 15.80 6.38
C VAL A 139 -0.23 16.49 7.18
N LYS A 140 -1.27 15.74 7.55
CA LYS A 140 -2.41 16.29 8.28
C LYS A 140 -3.14 15.19 9.05
N ALA A 141 -3.43 15.42 10.33
CA ALA A 141 -4.28 14.55 11.13
C ALA A 141 -5.75 14.79 10.80
N GLY A 142 -6.54 13.72 10.78
CA GLY A 142 -7.98 13.70 10.51
C GLY A 142 -8.36 12.76 9.37
N ASN A 143 -9.63 12.42 9.28
CA ASN A 143 -10.16 11.59 8.19
C ASN A 143 -10.52 12.46 6.99
N PHE A 144 -9.79 12.29 5.90
CA PHE A 144 -9.98 13.02 4.64
C PHE A 144 -10.14 12.09 3.44
N VAL A 145 -10.42 10.81 3.63
CA VAL A 145 -10.53 9.83 2.53
C VAL A 145 -11.55 10.31 1.49
N GLU A 146 -12.67 10.89 1.91
CA GLU A 146 -13.69 11.45 1.01
C GLU A 146 -13.18 12.58 0.11
N LYS A 147 -12.12 13.30 0.52
CA LYS A 147 -11.53 14.39 -0.24
C LYS A 147 -10.59 13.94 -1.34
N ALA A 148 -10.19 12.66 -1.33
CA ALA A 148 -9.29 12.11 -2.34
C ALA A 148 -9.94 12.05 -3.74
N GLY A 149 -11.27 12.08 -3.85
CA GLY A 149 -11.96 12.07 -5.14
C GLY A 149 -13.44 12.38 -5.05
N LYS A 150 -14.11 12.45 -6.21
CA LYS A 150 -15.52 12.86 -6.33
C LYS A 150 -16.53 11.71 -6.33
N GLY A 151 -16.08 10.45 -6.33
CA GLY A 151 -16.98 9.28 -6.33
C GLY A 151 -17.51 8.96 -4.93
N GLY A 152 -18.80 8.58 -4.80
CA GLY A 152 -19.41 8.19 -3.53
C GLY A 152 -18.72 7.01 -2.84
N PHE A 153 -17.99 6.19 -3.58
CA PHE A 153 -17.21 5.07 -3.06
C PHE A 153 -16.02 5.50 -2.17
N TYR A 154 -15.55 6.77 -2.23
CA TYR A 154 -14.57 7.29 -1.29
C TYR A 154 -15.12 7.44 0.14
N LEU A 155 -16.45 7.53 0.31
CA LEU A 155 -17.08 7.59 1.63
C LEU A 155 -16.96 6.25 2.39
N VAL A 156 -16.84 5.14 1.66
CA VAL A 156 -16.82 3.79 2.23
C VAL A 156 -15.43 3.13 2.16
N ALA A 157 -14.57 3.56 1.24
CA ALA A 157 -13.22 3.02 1.13
C ALA A 157 -12.42 3.25 2.43
N PRO A 158 -11.71 2.23 2.95
CA PRO A 158 -10.92 2.39 4.17
C PRO A 158 -9.70 3.29 4.01
N MET A 159 -9.16 3.39 2.80
CA MET A 159 -7.97 4.17 2.45
C MET A 159 -8.09 4.72 1.03
N ALA A 160 -7.26 5.71 0.71
CA ALA A 160 -7.05 6.19 -0.65
C ALA A 160 -5.59 6.62 -0.86
N LEU A 161 -5.14 6.58 -2.12
CA LEU A 161 -3.87 7.14 -2.57
C LEU A 161 -4.13 8.26 -3.57
N THR A 162 -3.40 9.37 -3.45
CA THR A 162 -3.34 10.38 -4.51
C THR A 162 -1.92 10.43 -5.08
N ILE A 163 -1.84 10.40 -6.41
CA ILE A 163 -0.61 10.53 -7.20
C ILE A 163 -0.47 12.00 -7.57
N VAL A 164 0.63 12.61 -7.13
CA VAL A 164 0.95 14.02 -7.34
C VAL A 164 2.27 14.12 -8.09
N ALA A 165 2.37 15.07 -9.02
CA ALA A 165 3.64 15.45 -9.62
C ALA A 165 4.13 16.74 -8.96
N ASP A 166 5.35 16.70 -8.45
CA ASP A 166 6.11 17.83 -7.92
C ASP A 166 6.92 18.47 -9.06
N PHE A 167 6.49 19.64 -9.53
CA PHE A 167 7.12 20.32 -10.65
C PHE A 167 8.45 21.00 -10.29
N ASP A 168 8.79 21.13 -9.02
CA ASP A 168 10.12 21.60 -8.61
C ASP A 168 11.21 20.59 -9.04
N LYS A 169 10.86 19.30 -9.16
CA LYS A 169 11.74 18.24 -9.66
C LYS A 169 11.85 18.17 -11.18
N MET A 170 11.05 18.97 -11.87
CA MET A 170 10.98 19.02 -13.34
C MET A 170 11.49 20.35 -13.91
N ALA A 171 12.47 20.97 -13.27
CA ALA A 171 13.00 22.28 -13.69
C ALA A 171 13.56 22.30 -15.13
N ASP A 172 14.09 21.17 -15.60
CA ASP A 172 14.64 21.02 -16.95
C ASP A 172 13.61 20.70 -18.04
N PHE A 173 12.31 20.71 -17.68
CA PHE A 173 11.21 20.49 -18.62
C PHE A 173 10.47 21.81 -18.88
N ASP A 174 10.02 22.01 -20.15
CA ASP A 174 9.04 23.02 -20.46
C ASP A 174 7.63 22.64 -19.94
N GLU A 175 6.68 23.54 -20.03
CA GLU A 175 5.33 23.31 -19.48
C GLU A 175 4.60 22.16 -20.20
N GLU A 176 4.80 21.98 -21.51
CA GLU A 176 4.23 20.85 -22.25
C GLU A 176 4.85 19.53 -21.78
N GLY A 177 6.17 19.48 -21.62
CA GLY A 177 6.90 18.34 -21.11
C GLY A 177 6.49 17.98 -19.67
N LYS A 178 6.33 18.97 -18.77
CA LYS A 178 5.82 18.73 -17.41
C LYS A 178 4.43 18.07 -17.45
N GLN A 179 3.52 18.59 -18.27
CA GLN A 179 2.16 18.04 -18.37
C GLN A 179 2.14 16.64 -18.97
N PHE A 180 2.92 16.41 -20.03
CA PHE A 180 2.96 15.13 -20.72
C PHE A 180 3.62 14.03 -19.89
N TYR A 181 4.84 14.28 -19.40
CA TYR A 181 5.62 13.26 -18.69
C TYR A 181 5.03 12.96 -17.33
N SER A 182 4.58 13.96 -16.56
CA SER A 182 3.95 13.70 -15.27
C SER A 182 2.67 12.86 -15.38
N ALA A 183 1.87 13.06 -16.43
CA ALA A 183 0.68 12.24 -16.67
C ALA A 183 1.04 10.80 -17.08
N THR A 184 2.08 10.65 -17.91
CA THR A 184 2.58 9.34 -18.35
C THR A 184 3.16 8.57 -17.18
N ASP A 185 4.04 9.19 -16.38
CA ASP A 185 4.73 8.57 -15.26
C ASP A 185 3.74 8.21 -14.13
N ALA A 186 2.71 9.06 -13.89
CA ALA A 186 1.60 8.72 -13.01
C ALA A 186 0.82 7.48 -13.49
N GLY A 187 0.72 7.26 -14.80
CA GLY A 187 0.11 6.06 -15.38
C GLY A 187 0.87 4.78 -15.02
N PHE A 188 2.21 4.81 -15.02
CA PHE A 188 3.03 3.66 -14.57
C PHE A 188 2.77 3.33 -13.11
N VAL A 189 2.76 4.34 -12.24
CA VAL A 189 2.47 4.17 -10.81
C VAL A 189 1.05 3.65 -10.60
N SER A 190 0.07 4.21 -11.30
CA SER A 190 -1.33 3.77 -11.26
C SER A 190 -1.49 2.31 -11.67
N GLN A 191 -0.77 1.86 -12.70
CA GLN A 191 -0.80 0.46 -13.13
C GLN A 191 -0.17 -0.47 -12.08
N ASN A 192 0.93 -0.06 -11.43
CA ASN A 192 1.53 -0.82 -10.33
C ASN A 192 0.53 -1.01 -9.18
N ILE A 193 -0.23 0.03 -8.81
CA ILE A 193 -1.29 -0.04 -7.80
C ILE A 193 -2.37 -1.06 -8.22
N TYR A 194 -2.81 -1.04 -9.47
CA TYR A 194 -3.79 -2.00 -9.98
C TYR A 194 -3.30 -3.44 -9.92
N LEU A 195 -2.04 -3.67 -10.34
CA LEU A 195 -1.46 -5.02 -10.36
C LEU A 195 -1.29 -5.57 -8.94
N PHE A 196 -0.81 -4.73 -8.02
CA PHE A 196 -0.72 -5.10 -6.62
C PHE A 196 -2.10 -5.43 -6.04
N ALA A 197 -3.08 -4.55 -6.23
CA ALA A 197 -4.44 -4.78 -5.74
C ALA A 197 -5.01 -6.09 -6.29
N SER A 198 -4.81 -6.37 -7.58
CA SER A 198 -5.25 -7.62 -8.21
C SER A 198 -4.56 -8.86 -7.63
N ALA A 199 -3.26 -8.76 -7.32
CA ALA A 199 -2.49 -9.87 -6.75
C ALA A 199 -2.88 -10.17 -5.30
N GLU A 200 -3.23 -9.15 -4.53
CA GLU A 200 -3.56 -9.24 -3.10
C GLU A 200 -5.07 -9.33 -2.81
N GLY A 201 -5.90 -9.47 -3.85
CA GLY A 201 -7.36 -9.56 -3.68
C GLY A 201 -8.00 -8.26 -3.19
N LEU A 202 -7.34 -7.13 -3.41
CA LEU A 202 -7.87 -5.81 -3.09
C LEU A 202 -8.64 -5.21 -4.26
N ALA A 203 -9.54 -4.31 -3.93
CA ALA A 203 -10.33 -3.52 -4.85
C ALA A 203 -9.73 -2.11 -5.02
N THR A 204 -9.74 -1.60 -6.25
CA THR A 204 -9.35 -0.23 -6.55
C THR A 204 -9.94 0.27 -7.86
N VAL A 205 -9.96 1.58 -8.03
CA VAL A 205 -10.28 2.28 -9.29
C VAL A 205 -9.41 3.50 -9.44
N THR A 206 -8.83 3.70 -10.62
CA THR A 206 -8.16 4.97 -10.98
C THR A 206 -9.20 6.05 -11.23
N CYS A 207 -9.08 7.17 -10.55
CA CYS A 207 -9.96 8.33 -10.69
C CYS A 207 -9.18 9.57 -11.12
N GLY A 208 -9.56 10.14 -12.26
CA GLY A 208 -9.11 11.47 -12.70
C GLY A 208 -10.10 12.59 -12.32
N SER A 209 -11.31 12.22 -11.89
CA SER A 209 -12.33 13.17 -11.41
C SER A 209 -12.06 13.50 -9.94
N ILE A 210 -11.11 14.41 -9.72
CA ILE A 210 -10.64 14.86 -8.41
C ILE A 210 -10.68 16.39 -8.35
N ASP A 211 -10.75 16.96 -7.15
CA ASP A 211 -10.64 18.40 -6.93
C ASP A 211 -9.17 18.77 -6.73
N ARG A 212 -8.45 19.02 -7.83
CA ARG A 212 -7.01 19.28 -7.80
C ARG A 212 -6.61 20.46 -6.92
N PRO A 213 -7.25 21.64 -7.02
CA PRO A 213 -6.92 22.76 -6.15
C PRO A 213 -7.10 22.44 -4.66
N ALA A 214 -8.23 21.84 -4.27
CA ALA A 214 -8.50 21.47 -2.88
C ALA A 214 -7.51 20.42 -2.34
N ILE A 215 -7.10 19.46 -3.17
CA ILE A 215 -6.09 18.45 -2.80
C ILE A 215 -4.73 19.11 -2.57
N LEU A 216 -4.28 19.99 -3.47
CA LEU A 216 -3.00 20.67 -3.33
C LEU A 216 -2.96 21.58 -2.10
N GLU A 217 -4.05 22.31 -1.84
CA GLU A 217 -4.22 23.11 -0.63
C GLU A 217 -4.14 22.24 0.64
N LEU A 218 -4.83 21.09 0.63
CA LEU A 218 -4.82 20.12 1.74
C LEU A 218 -3.42 19.60 2.05
N PHE A 219 -2.57 19.46 1.02
CA PHE A 219 -1.17 19.02 1.15
C PHE A 219 -0.18 20.16 1.37
N GLY A 220 -0.60 21.42 1.21
CA GLY A 220 0.28 22.59 1.31
C GLY A 220 1.24 22.72 0.11
N LEU A 221 0.81 22.28 -1.08
CA LEU A 221 1.63 22.28 -2.30
C LEU A 221 1.22 23.43 -3.24
N THR A 222 2.20 24.12 -3.84
CA THR A 222 1.97 25.23 -4.76
C THR A 222 2.45 24.98 -6.19
N ASN A 223 3.61 24.34 -6.36
CA ASN A 223 4.19 24.01 -7.67
C ASN A 223 4.07 22.51 -7.97
N ALA A 224 2.82 22.02 -7.97
CA ALA A 224 2.54 20.60 -8.13
C ALA A 224 1.21 20.37 -8.86
N LYS A 225 0.97 19.14 -9.29
CA LYS A 225 -0.29 18.73 -9.92
C LYS A 225 -0.78 17.41 -9.34
N ALA A 226 -1.96 17.39 -8.73
CA ALA A 226 -2.66 16.15 -8.41
C ALA A 226 -3.15 15.51 -9.72
N ILE A 227 -2.69 14.30 -10.04
CA ILE A 227 -2.93 13.66 -11.34
C ILE A 227 -4.08 12.69 -11.25
N LEU A 228 -3.95 11.67 -10.40
CA LEU A 228 -4.88 10.56 -10.24
C LEU A 228 -5.09 10.24 -8.76
N SER A 229 -6.19 9.59 -8.45
CA SER A 229 -6.45 9.04 -7.12
C SER A 229 -6.98 7.62 -7.22
N HIS A 230 -6.70 6.83 -6.18
CA HIS A 230 -7.11 5.44 -6.03
C HIS A 230 -7.71 5.23 -4.64
N PRO A 231 -9.01 4.97 -4.48
CA PRO A 231 -9.54 4.35 -3.28
C PRO A 231 -9.08 2.89 -3.23
N ILE A 232 -8.74 2.41 -2.05
CA ILE A 232 -8.21 1.06 -1.82
C ILE A 232 -9.01 0.40 -0.70
N GLY A 233 -9.38 -0.86 -0.89
CA GLY A 233 -10.10 -1.66 0.09
C GLY A 233 -10.31 -3.08 -0.38
N TYR A 234 -11.10 -3.85 0.34
CA TYR A 234 -11.62 -5.11 -0.15
C TYR A 234 -12.93 -4.87 -0.90
N GLU A 235 -13.21 -5.69 -1.90
CA GLU A 235 -14.48 -5.64 -2.61
C GLU A 235 -15.63 -6.07 -1.69
N MET A 236 -16.73 -5.31 -1.72
CA MET A 236 -17.98 -5.75 -1.11
C MET A 236 -18.54 -6.91 -1.93
N VAL A 237 -18.69 -8.06 -1.31
CA VAL A 237 -19.38 -9.21 -1.89
C VAL A 237 -20.80 -9.20 -1.33
N GLU A 238 -21.80 -9.08 -2.19
CA GLU A 238 -23.19 -9.29 -1.80
C GLU A 238 -23.37 -10.79 -1.54
N GLU A 239 -23.86 -11.13 -0.34
CA GLU A 239 -24.21 -12.51 0.05
C GLU A 239 -25.47 -13.00 -0.66
#